data_34751643c92318d028affe1cbc351c47
#
_entry.id   34751643c92318d028affe1cbc351c47
#
_cell.length_a   1.000
_cell.length_b   1.000
_cell.length_c   1.000
_cell.angle_alpha   90.00
_cell.angle_beta   90.00
_cell.angle_gamma   90.00
#
_symmetry.space_group_name_H-M   'P 1'
#
loop_
_entity.id
_entity.type
_entity.pdbx_description
1 polymer ?
#
loop_
_entity_poly.entity_id
_entity_poly.type
_entity_poly.pdbx_seq_one_letter_code
_entity_poly.pdbx_strand_id
1 'polypeptide(L)'
;MIKVALLPEGSTSDEAARHLFGDTPVEYRYHKVIADVFLSTQCGETDYSVIPIENTIEGSVSLHMDWLVHEVDLPIQAEWVYPSVQNLIGRLSETAGPDGKPDFSKITKVFSHPVAMAQCTKFLREHLPQAERE
;
A
#
# COMPACT_ATOMS: atom_id res chain seq x y z
N MET A 1 21.60 -14.08 -3.83
CA MET A 1 20.14 -13.83 -3.73
C MET A 1 19.96 -12.33 -3.57
N ILE A 2 19.12 -11.72 -4.39
CA ILE A 2 18.85 -10.28 -4.36
C ILE A 2 18.18 -9.92 -3.02
N LYS A 3 18.63 -8.85 -2.37
CA LYS A 3 18.04 -8.32 -1.15
C LYS A 3 17.30 -7.02 -1.46
N VAL A 4 16.04 -6.91 -1.03
CA VAL A 4 15.19 -5.75 -1.31
C VAL A 4 14.64 -5.17 -0.02
N ALA A 5 14.91 -3.89 0.21
CA ALA A 5 14.33 -3.12 1.31
C ALA A 5 12.98 -2.53 0.91
N LEU A 6 11.99 -2.60 1.80
CA LEU A 6 10.64 -2.08 1.56
C LEU A 6 9.89 -1.83 2.87
N LEU A 7 8.73 -1.17 2.75
CA LEU A 7 7.79 -0.96 3.85
C LEU A 7 7.15 -2.29 4.30
N PRO A 8 6.43 -2.33 5.42
CA PRO A 8 5.99 -3.58 6.05
C PRO A 8 5.30 -4.57 5.11
N GLU A 9 5.41 -5.84 5.44
CA GLU A 9 4.73 -6.94 4.75
C GLU A 9 3.22 -6.67 4.62
N GLY A 10 2.66 -6.97 3.45
CA GLY A 10 1.25 -6.68 3.13
C GLY A 10 0.97 -5.24 2.74
N SER A 11 1.98 -4.36 2.69
CA SER A 11 1.82 -3.01 2.14
C SER A 11 1.75 -3.03 0.61
N THR A 12 1.28 -1.93 0.01
CA THR A 12 1.27 -1.78 -1.46
C THR A 12 2.66 -1.93 -2.07
N SER A 13 3.72 -1.48 -1.37
CA SER A 13 5.10 -1.66 -1.85
C SER A 13 5.56 -3.13 -1.78
N ASP A 14 5.09 -3.92 -0.82
CA ASP A 14 5.36 -5.36 -0.77
C ASP A 14 4.67 -6.09 -1.92
N GLU A 15 3.40 -5.82 -2.16
CA GLU A 15 2.67 -6.40 -3.29
C GLU A 15 3.30 -6.01 -4.64
N ALA A 16 3.66 -4.73 -4.79
CA ALA A 16 4.33 -4.23 -5.99
C ALA A 16 5.71 -4.88 -6.20
N ALA A 17 6.50 -5.05 -5.13
CA ALA A 17 7.80 -5.71 -5.19
C ALA A 17 7.66 -7.18 -5.61
N ARG A 18 6.73 -7.91 -5.01
CA ARG A 18 6.46 -9.31 -5.38
C ARG A 18 6.04 -9.45 -6.85
N HIS A 19 5.23 -8.52 -7.33
CA HIS A 19 4.84 -8.48 -8.73
C HIS A 19 6.04 -8.20 -9.65
N LEU A 20 6.89 -7.23 -9.31
CA LEU A 20 8.06 -6.86 -10.12
C LEU A 20 9.09 -7.97 -10.20
N PHE A 21 9.45 -8.56 -9.07
CA PHE A 21 10.50 -9.58 -9.01
C PHE A 21 10.01 -10.97 -9.42
N GLY A 22 8.68 -11.21 -9.40
CA GLY A 22 8.07 -12.47 -9.81
C GLY A 22 8.71 -13.70 -9.16
N ASP A 23 9.18 -14.64 -9.99
CA ASP A 23 9.83 -15.87 -9.54
C ASP A 23 11.32 -15.70 -9.21
N THR A 24 11.86 -14.49 -9.29
CA THR A 24 13.25 -14.22 -8.94
C THR A 24 13.47 -14.47 -7.45
N PRO A 25 14.50 -15.21 -7.04
CA PRO A 25 14.81 -15.43 -5.63
C PRO A 25 15.23 -14.13 -4.93
N VAL A 26 14.37 -13.60 -4.09
CA VAL A 26 14.55 -12.34 -3.36
C VAL A 26 14.43 -12.56 -1.86
N GLU A 27 15.33 -11.95 -1.10
CA GLU A 27 15.22 -11.76 0.34
C GLU A 27 14.61 -10.38 0.60
N TYR A 28 13.36 -10.34 1.10
CA TYR A 28 12.68 -9.11 1.45
C TYR A 28 13.03 -8.66 2.87
N ARG A 29 13.49 -7.40 3.01
CA ARG A 29 13.80 -6.76 4.29
C ARG A 29 12.82 -5.64 4.57
N TYR A 30 11.96 -5.88 5.56
CA TYR A 30 10.88 -4.98 5.93
C TYR A 30 11.30 -3.96 6.96
N HIS A 31 10.98 -2.69 6.70
CA HIS A 31 11.23 -1.57 7.59
C HIS A 31 9.93 -0.85 7.94
N LYS A 32 9.85 -0.27 9.13
CA LYS A 32 8.64 0.44 9.58
C LYS A 32 8.55 1.87 9.05
N VAL A 33 9.69 2.47 8.73
CA VAL A 33 9.78 3.86 8.26
C VAL A 33 10.58 3.94 6.98
N ILE A 34 10.22 4.90 6.14
CA ILE A 34 10.82 5.05 4.81
C ILE A 34 12.31 5.38 4.85
N ALA A 35 12.76 6.10 5.87
CA ALA A 35 14.16 6.41 6.07
C ALA A 35 15.03 5.16 6.09
N ASP A 36 14.62 4.14 6.85
CA ASP A 36 15.36 2.89 7.00
C ASP A 36 15.36 2.08 5.70
N VAL A 37 14.29 2.18 4.89
CA VAL A 37 14.24 1.56 3.57
C VAL A 37 15.34 2.13 2.66
N PHE A 38 15.46 3.45 2.60
CA PHE A 38 16.50 4.11 1.81
C PHE A 38 17.90 3.82 2.33
N LEU A 39 18.10 3.96 3.64
CA LEU A 39 19.40 3.78 4.29
C LEU A 39 19.93 2.34 4.16
N SER A 40 19.06 1.34 4.21
CA SER A 40 19.43 -0.06 4.03
C SER A 40 20.14 -0.30 2.68
N THR A 41 19.65 0.34 1.62
CA THR A 41 20.30 0.26 0.30
C THR A 41 21.52 1.18 0.19
N GLN A 42 21.44 2.39 0.73
CA GLN A 42 22.56 3.33 0.76
C GLN A 42 23.80 2.74 1.47
N CYS A 43 23.58 2.03 2.57
CA CYS A 43 24.65 1.38 3.34
C CYS A 43 25.10 0.02 2.77
N GLY A 44 24.47 -0.47 1.70
CA GLY A 44 24.79 -1.74 1.06
C GLY A 44 24.27 -2.99 1.82
N GLU A 45 23.34 -2.84 2.73
CA GLU A 45 22.67 -3.97 3.40
C GLU A 45 21.69 -4.68 2.47
N THR A 46 21.10 -3.92 1.53
CA THR A 46 20.22 -4.43 0.47
C THR A 46 20.68 -3.92 -0.90
N ASP A 47 20.31 -4.64 -1.96
CA ASP A 47 20.67 -4.31 -3.33
C ASP A 47 19.73 -3.25 -3.94
N TYR A 48 18.45 -3.28 -3.53
CA TYR A 48 17.41 -2.37 -4.02
C TYR A 48 16.48 -1.93 -2.88
N SER A 49 15.86 -0.76 -3.08
CA SER A 49 14.71 -0.28 -2.30
C SER A 49 13.48 -0.18 -3.20
N VAL A 50 12.32 -0.60 -2.73
CA VAL A 50 11.03 -0.38 -3.41
C VAL A 50 10.26 0.69 -2.67
N ILE A 51 10.06 1.82 -3.33
CA ILE A 51 9.55 3.06 -2.74
C ILE A 51 8.29 3.52 -3.49
N PRO A 52 7.14 3.69 -2.81
CA PRO A 52 5.98 4.34 -3.39
C PRO A 52 6.21 5.85 -3.44
N ILE A 53 6.17 6.45 -4.63
CA ILE A 53 6.48 7.88 -4.81
C ILE A 53 5.27 8.73 -5.19
N GLU A 54 4.21 8.13 -5.71
CA GLU A 54 3.00 8.83 -6.16
C GLU A 54 1.77 7.93 -6.06
N ASN A 55 0.62 8.52 -5.81
CA ASN A 55 -0.69 7.88 -5.97
C ASN A 55 -1.64 8.81 -6.72
N THR A 56 -2.69 8.24 -7.33
CA THR A 56 -3.60 8.98 -8.23
C THR A 56 -4.55 9.96 -7.53
N ILE A 57 -4.64 9.92 -6.20
CA ILE A 57 -5.53 10.80 -5.41
C ILE A 57 -4.77 11.98 -4.82
N GLU A 58 -3.64 11.71 -4.17
CA GLU A 58 -2.87 12.73 -3.44
C GLU A 58 -1.69 13.27 -4.26
N GLY A 59 -1.34 12.60 -5.37
CA GLY A 59 -0.14 12.93 -6.14
C GLY A 59 1.13 12.41 -5.47
N SER A 60 2.18 13.23 -5.47
CA SER A 60 3.50 12.86 -4.95
C SER A 60 3.49 12.59 -3.45
N VAL A 61 4.19 11.54 -3.02
CA VAL A 61 4.48 11.29 -1.61
C VAL A 61 5.69 12.13 -1.22
N SER A 62 5.44 13.36 -0.75
CA SER A 62 6.46 14.39 -0.55
C SER A 62 7.64 13.91 0.30
N LEU A 63 7.39 13.23 1.42
CA LEU A 63 8.45 12.72 2.29
C LEU A 63 9.39 11.75 1.55
N HIS A 64 8.84 10.86 0.73
CA HIS A 64 9.65 9.91 -0.02
C HIS A 64 10.46 10.58 -1.13
N MET A 65 9.87 11.59 -1.77
CA MET A 65 10.57 12.39 -2.77
C MET A 65 11.68 13.23 -2.14
N ASP A 66 11.46 13.82 -0.96
CA ASP A 66 12.47 14.58 -0.23
C ASP A 66 13.68 13.70 0.13
N TRP A 67 13.43 12.49 0.62
CA TRP A 67 14.48 11.52 0.89
C TRP A 67 15.29 11.17 -0.37
N LEU A 68 14.62 10.89 -1.47
CA LEU A 68 15.27 10.52 -2.73
C LEU A 68 16.14 11.67 -3.27
N VAL A 69 15.70 12.94 -3.11
CA VAL A 69 16.37 14.09 -3.69
C VAL A 69 17.47 14.66 -2.79
N HIS A 70 17.29 14.61 -1.49
CA HIS A 70 18.12 15.38 -0.55
C HIS A 70 18.96 14.52 0.40
N GLU A 71 18.50 13.30 0.73
CA GLU A 71 19.10 12.54 1.84
C GLU A 71 19.93 11.34 1.38
N VAL A 72 19.69 10.81 0.17
CA VAL A 72 20.42 9.64 -0.35
C VAL A 72 20.93 9.89 -1.76
N ASP A 73 22.02 9.20 -2.12
CA ASP A 73 22.58 9.16 -3.48
C ASP A 73 22.35 7.78 -4.10
N LEU A 74 21.08 7.51 -4.42
CA LEU A 74 20.65 6.25 -5.02
C LEU A 74 19.99 6.51 -6.37
N PRO A 75 20.50 5.89 -7.45
CA PRO A 75 19.90 6.05 -8.78
C PRO A 75 18.59 5.26 -8.87
N ILE A 76 17.59 5.86 -9.53
CA ILE A 76 16.35 5.16 -9.91
C ILE A 76 16.70 4.14 -11.01
N GLN A 77 16.45 2.86 -10.75
CA GLN A 77 16.74 1.77 -11.69
C GLN A 77 15.53 1.43 -12.57
N ALA A 78 14.33 1.56 -12.00
CA ALA A 78 13.07 1.29 -12.68
C ALA A 78 11.93 2.04 -12.02
N GLU A 79 10.88 2.30 -12.79
CA GLU A 79 9.58 2.75 -12.28
C GLU A 79 8.47 1.93 -12.92
N TRP A 80 7.38 1.78 -12.21
CA TRP A 80 6.16 1.17 -12.75
C TRP A 80 4.93 1.65 -12.00
N VAL A 81 3.79 1.54 -12.66
CA VAL A 81 2.49 1.84 -12.05
C VAL A 81 1.88 0.53 -11.56
N TYR A 82 1.64 0.44 -10.25
CA TYR A 82 1.00 -0.70 -9.63
C TYR A 82 -0.46 -0.39 -9.30
N PRO A 83 -1.43 -1.14 -9.85
CA PRO A 83 -2.84 -0.92 -9.55
C PRO A 83 -3.16 -1.38 -8.13
N SER A 84 -3.52 -0.43 -7.26
CA SER A 84 -3.95 -0.74 -5.89
C SER A 84 -5.44 -1.08 -5.88
N VAL A 85 -5.76 -2.29 -5.45
CA VAL A 85 -7.15 -2.76 -5.29
C VAL A 85 -7.50 -2.79 -3.80
N GLN A 86 -8.48 -1.97 -3.41
CA GLN A 86 -8.97 -1.93 -2.04
C GLN A 86 -10.08 -2.96 -1.86
N ASN A 87 -10.10 -3.61 -0.70
CA ASN A 87 -11.10 -4.62 -0.36
C ASN A 87 -11.90 -4.17 0.87
N LEU A 88 -13.22 -4.30 0.80
CA LEU A 88 -14.09 -4.14 1.96
C LEU A 88 -14.10 -5.46 2.75
N ILE A 89 -13.65 -5.41 3.99
CA ILE A 89 -13.55 -6.58 4.87
C ILE A 89 -14.46 -6.40 6.06
N GLY A 90 -15.23 -7.43 6.39
CA GLY A 90 -16.12 -7.45 7.53
C GLY A 90 -16.39 -8.86 8.03
N ARG A 91 -17.05 -8.97 9.20
CA ARG A 91 -17.48 -10.26 9.74
C ARG A 91 -18.78 -10.69 9.09
N LEU A 92 -18.74 -11.76 8.32
CA LEU A 92 -19.94 -12.27 7.62
C LEU A 92 -21.08 -12.61 8.60
N SER A 93 -20.76 -13.08 9.80
CA SER A 93 -21.75 -13.33 10.85
C SER A 93 -22.57 -12.10 11.26
N GLU A 94 -22.03 -10.89 11.07
CA GLU A 94 -22.67 -9.62 11.43
C GLU A 94 -23.27 -8.94 10.20
N THR A 95 -22.76 -9.22 9.01
CA THR A 95 -23.13 -8.53 7.77
C THR A 95 -23.84 -9.41 6.74
N ALA A 96 -24.06 -10.70 7.03
CA ALA A 96 -24.76 -11.56 6.10
C ALA A 96 -26.25 -11.24 5.99
N GLY A 97 -26.74 -11.22 4.76
CA GLY A 97 -28.16 -11.23 4.46
C GLY A 97 -28.81 -12.62 4.60
N PRO A 98 -30.11 -12.75 4.33
CA PRO A 98 -30.83 -14.02 4.41
C PRO A 98 -30.32 -15.09 3.43
N ASP A 99 -29.65 -14.65 2.36
CA ASP A 99 -29.05 -15.52 1.33
C ASP A 99 -27.59 -15.93 1.67
N GLY A 100 -27.09 -15.54 2.85
CA GLY A 100 -25.72 -15.81 3.29
C GLY A 100 -24.63 -14.94 2.63
N LYS A 101 -25.02 -13.97 1.77
CA LYS A 101 -24.10 -13.02 1.15
C LYS A 101 -23.99 -11.74 1.95
N PRO A 102 -22.92 -10.96 1.75
CA PRO A 102 -22.79 -9.65 2.40
C PRO A 102 -23.97 -8.74 2.07
N ASP A 103 -24.63 -8.22 3.12
CA ASP A 103 -25.69 -7.22 3.03
C ASP A 103 -25.13 -5.86 3.48
N PHE A 104 -24.87 -5.00 2.53
CA PHE A 104 -24.26 -3.68 2.77
C PHE A 104 -25.13 -2.76 3.62
N SER A 105 -26.45 -2.98 3.65
CA SER A 105 -27.36 -2.19 4.50
C SER A 105 -27.11 -2.38 5.99
N LYS A 106 -26.49 -3.48 6.38
CA LYS A 106 -26.13 -3.79 7.77
C LYS A 106 -24.81 -3.14 8.22
N ILE A 107 -24.05 -2.58 7.30
CA ILE A 107 -22.78 -1.93 7.61
C ILE A 107 -23.09 -0.50 8.07
N THR A 108 -22.82 -0.21 9.33
CA THR A 108 -23.06 1.09 9.95
C THR A 108 -21.82 1.96 10.02
N LYS A 109 -20.63 1.35 9.98
CA LYS A 109 -19.36 2.06 10.08
C LYS A 109 -18.27 1.38 9.28
N VAL A 110 -17.42 2.19 8.65
CA VAL A 110 -16.22 1.75 7.89
C VAL A 110 -15.00 2.46 8.47
N PHE A 111 -13.97 1.68 8.78
CA PHE A 111 -12.68 2.17 9.27
C PHE A 111 -11.59 1.95 8.22
N SER A 112 -10.77 2.96 7.98
CA SER A 112 -9.60 2.80 7.13
C SER A 112 -8.61 3.94 7.31
N HIS A 113 -7.41 3.74 6.77
CA HIS A 113 -6.47 4.85 6.61
C HIS A 113 -7.07 5.93 5.71
N PRO A 114 -6.88 7.24 6.00
CA PRO A 114 -7.47 8.34 5.23
C PRO A 114 -7.25 8.24 3.71
N VAL A 115 -6.06 7.85 3.26
CA VAL A 115 -5.74 7.68 1.84
C VAL A 115 -6.61 6.60 1.19
N ALA A 116 -6.73 5.42 1.81
CA ALA A 116 -7.57 4.34 1.31
C ALA A 116 -9.05 4.73 1.32
N MET A 117 -9.49 5.44 2.34
CA MET A 117 -10.86 5.98 2.42
C MET A 117 -11.15 6.95 1.26
N ALA A 118 -10.22 7.85 0.95
CA ALA A 118 -10.33 8.77 -0.18
C ALA A 118 -10.40 8.03 -1.53
N GLN A 119 -9.58 7.01 -1.72
CA GLN A 119 -9.59 6.16 -2.92
C GLN A 119 -10.92 5.42 -3.12
N CYS A 120 -11.61 5.06 -2.02
CA CYS A 120 -12.87 4.32 -2.05
C CYS A 120 -14.12 5.22 -2.05
N THR A 121 -13.98 6.54 -2.08
CA THR A 121 -15.09 7.50 -1.89
C THR A 121 -16.29 7.23 -2.81
N LYS A 122 -16.04 6.94 -4.09
CA LYS A 122 -17.13 6.66 -5.05
C LYS A 122 -17.90 5.40 -4.65
N PHE A 123 -17.20 4.30 -4.42
CA PHE A 123 -17.80 3.04 -3.99
C PHE A 123 -18.61 3.21 -2.70
N LEU A 124 -18.04 3.87 -1.70
CA LEU A 124 -18.70 4.09 -0.41
C LEU A 124 -19.96 4.96 -0.51
N ARG A 125 -19.98 5.94 -1.41
CA ARG A 125 -21.17 6.76 -1.67
C ARG A 125 -22.27 5.98 -2.37
N GLU A 126 -21.91 5.12 -3.31
CA GLU A 126 -22.87 4.35 -4.09
C GLU A 126 -23.45 3.16 -3.31
N HIS A 127 -22.65 2.48 -2.51
CA HIS A 127 -23.03 1.20 -1.88
C HIS A 127 -23.24 1.28 -0.37
N LEU A 128 -22.67 2.24 0.30
CA LEU A 128 -22.67 2.42 1.76
C LEU A 128 -22.97 3.85 2.18
N PRO A 129 -24.01 4.51 1.61
CA PRO A 129 -24.28 5.92 1.89
C PRO A 129 -24.65 6.19 3.36
N GLN A 130 -25.16 5.18 4.06
CA GLN A 130 -25.56 5.25 5.47
C GLN A 130 -24.39 5.03 6.44
N ALA A 131 -23.26 4.47 5.98
CA ALA A 131 -22.17 4.10 6.86
C ALA A 131 -21.34 5.33 7.26
N GLU A 132 -21.07 5.44 8.56
CA GLU A 132 -20.12 6.40 9.12
C GLU A 132 -18.69 6.03 8.67
N ARG A 133 -17.85 7.02 8.43
CA ARG A 133 -16.47 6.84 7.95
C ARG A 133 -15.49 7.36 8.99
N GLU A 134 -14.56 6.51 9.41
CA GLU A 134 -13.61 6.83 10.46
C GLU A 134 -12.18 6.36 10.14
#